data_cebb754f739c3dcabcd1e6ac967d4cb5
#
_entry.id   cebb754f739c3dcabcd1e6ac967d4cb5
#
_cell.length_a   1.000
_cell.length_b   1.000
_cell.length_c   1.000
_cell.angle_alpha   90.00
_cell.angle_beta   90.00
_cell.angle_gamma   90.00
#
_symmetry.space_group_name_H-M   'P 1'
#
loop_
_entity.id
_entity.type
_entity.pdbx_description
1 polymer ?
#
loop_
_entity_poly.entity_id
_entity_poly.type
_entity_poly.pdbx_seq_one_letter_code
_entity_poly.pdbx_strand_id
1 'polypeptide(L)'
;TAMDEQIGRLRAELKSMGAANNTMLWFCSDNGPARQGSPRHVGTAKDLKGYKLSINEGGIRVPGLMVWPEKIKEPKTVGAPCFTSDYFPTILDTLGVDLPAGRTYDGVSLLPFVTGEKTEREKPLGFLNKDGKEAAWMEHRYKLIEGKKTPQLFDIIADPGESKNLAEENPEVMQRLQLGLKAWKAEVMAELKATEAK
;
A
#
# COMPACT_ATOMS: atom_id res chain seq x y z
N THR A 1 -4.45 24.88 -4.80
CA THR A 1 -3.00 24.88 -4.49
C THR A 1 -2.19 24.69 -5.76
N ALA A 2 -0.90 25.08 -5.74
CA ALA A 2 -0.03 24.97 -6.94
C ALA A 2 0.04 23.52 -7.48
N MET A 3 0.08 22.52 -6.62
CA MET A 3 0.06 21.11 -7.03
C MET A 3 -1.24 20.73 -7.72
N ASP A 4 -2.38 21.12 -7.16
CA ASP A 4 -3.69 20.84 -7.74
C ASP A 4 -3.88 21.53 -9.10
N GLU A 5 -3.40 22.77 -9.24
CA GLU A 5 -3.38 23.50 -10.51
C GLU A 5 -2.56 22.78 -11.59
N GLN A 6 -1.39 22.21 -11.22
CA GLN A 6 -0.55 21.46 -12.18
C GLN A 6 -1.19 20.13 -12.58
N ILE A 7 -1.86 19.42 -11.67
CA ILE A 7 -2.65 18.22 -12.00
C ILE A 7 -3.80 18.61 -12.93
N GLY A 8 -4.48 19.73 -12.68
CA GLY A 8 -5.52 20.28 -13.55
C GLY A 8 -5.00 20.56 -14.96
N ARG A 9 -3.83 21.19 -15.08
CA ARG A 9 -3.17 21.44 -16.38
C ARG A 9 -2.83 20.15 -17.12
N LEU A 10 -2.20 19.18 -16.43
CA LEU A 10 -1.88 17.87 -17.03
C LEU A 10 -3.15 17.20 -17.60
N ARG A 11 -4.25 17.22 -16.84
CA ARG A 11 -5.51 16.63 -17.29
C ARG A 11 -6.12 17.38 -18.47
N ALA A 12 -6.00 18.70 -18.50
CA ALA A 12 -6.45 19.52 -19.63
C ALA A 12 -5.65 19.22 -20.91
N GLU A 13 -4.33 19.09 -20.81
CA GLU A 13 -3.46 18.71 -21.92
C GLU A 13 -3.80 17.32 -22.46
N LEU A 14 -3.93 16.32 -21.61
CA LEU A 14 -4.35 14.96 -22.02
C LEU A 14 -5.68 14.98 -22.77
N LYS A 15 -6.61 15.82 -22.33
CA LYS A 15 -7.91 15.99 -22.99
C LYS A 15 -7.76 16.69 -24.36
N SER A 16 -6.95 17.74 -24.47
CA SER A 16 -6.72 18.47 -25.71
C SER A 16 -6.06 17.58 -26.78
N MET A 17 -5.19 16.66 -26.35
CA MET A 17 -4.53 15.66 -27.20
C MET A 17 -5.43 14.48 -27.58
N GLY A 18 -6.66 14.39 -27.07
CA GLY A 18 -7.55 13.23 -27.27
C GLY A 18 -7.11 11.97 -26.52
N ALA A 19 -6.08 12.05 -25.68
CA ALA A 19 -5.49 10.90 -24.99
C ALA A 19 -6.15 10.58 -23.63
N ALA A 20 -6.94 11.49 -23.08
CA ALA A 20 -7.46 11.37 -21.71
C ALA A 20 -8.23 10.08 -21.44
N ASN A 21 -9.01 9.58 -22.38
CA ASN A 21 -9.82 8.38 -22.19
C ASN A 21 -8.98 7.13 -22.03
N ASN A 22 -7.91 7.01 -22.82
CA ASN A 22 -7.00 5.86 -22.82
C ASN A 22 -5.70 6.14 -22.03
N THR A 23 -5.79 6.98 -21.01
CA THR A 23 -4.68 7.25 -20.09
C THR A 23 -5.03 6.82 -18.69
N MET A 24 -4.19 5.97 -18.11
CA MET A 24 -4.23 5.60 -16.70
C MET A 24 -3.36 6.59 -15.93
N LEU A 25 -3.99 7.52 -15.21
CA LEU A 25 -3.32 8.53 -14.39
C LEU A 25 -3.42 8.14 -12.91
N TRP A 26 -2.26 8.00 -12.26
CA TRP A 26 -2.16 7.66 -10.85
C TRP A 26 -1.64 8.84 -10.05
N PHE A 27 -2.18 8.99 -8.86
CA PHE A 27 -1.67 9.92 -7.87
C PHE A 27 -1.63 9.23 -6.50
N CYS A 28 -0.50 9.29 -5.82
CA CYS A 28 -0.36 8.86 -4.44
C CYS A 28 0.68 9.72 -3.72
N SER A 29 0.68 9.70 -2.39
CA SER A 29 1.80 10.18 -1.60
C SER A 29 2.83 9.06 -1.44
N ASP A 30 4.09 9.43 -1.22
CA ASP A 30 5.20 8.52 -0.94
C ASP A 30 5.14 7.92 0.48
N ASN A 31 4.66 8.70 1.44
CA ASN A 31 4.52 8.33 2.85
C ASN A 31 3.58 9.28 3.61
N GLY A 32 3.28 8.94 4.84
CA GLY A 32 2.54 9.83 5.75
C GLY A 32 3.27 11.13 6.07
N PRO A 33 2.62 12.08 6.76
CA PRO A 33 3.17 13.39 7.06
C PRO A 33 4.42 13.29 7.95
N ALA A 34 5.27 14.32 7.92
CA ALA A 34 6.38 14.44 8.83
C ALA A 34 5.89 14.53 10.28
N ARG A 35 6.75 14.13 11.22
CA ARG A 35 6.43 14.19 12.66
C ARG A 35 6.06 15.62 13.06
N GLN A 36 4.98 15.76 13.85
CA GLN A 36 4.58 17.04 14.42
C GLN A 36 5.73 17.67 15.24
N GLY A 37 5.94 18.97 15.10
CA GLY A 37 7.08 19.68 15.69
C GLY A 37 8.37 19.62 14.86
N SER A 38 8.41 18.87 13.76
CA SER A 38 9.51 18.97 12.80
C SER A 38 9.44 20.30 12.03
N PRO A 39 10.58 20.94 11.70
CA PRO A 39 10.59 22.12 10.83
C PRO A 39 9.97 21.90 9.44
N ARG A 40 9.87 20.63 9.03
CA ARG A 40 9.26 20.22 7.75
C ARG A 40 7.83 19.69 7.92
N HIS A 41 7.23 19.89 9.09
CA HIS A 41 5.87 19.42 9.33
C HIS A 41 4.87 20.23 8.53
N VAL A 42 4.26 19.57 7.55
CA VAL A 42 3.11 20.07 6.79
C VAL A 42 2.10 18.92 6.67
N GLY A 43 0.85 19.21 6.99
CA GLY A 43 -0.22 18.22 6.96
C GLY A 43 -0.35 17.41 8.25
N THR A 44 -1.30 16.49 8.23
CA THR A 44 -1.61 15.62 9.37
C THR A 44 -2.12 14.26 8.88
N ALA A 45 -1.80 13.20 9.62
CA ALA A 45 -2.43 11.89 9.46
C ALA A 45 -3.80 11.80 10.15
N LYS A 46 -4.31 12.90 10.70
CA LYS A 46 -5.54 12.95 11.52
C LYS A 46 -5.48 11.91 12.65
N ASP A 47 -6.44 10.99 12.66
CA ASP A 47 -6.61 9.97 13.70
C ASP A 47 -5.72 8.74 13.49
N LEU A 48 -4.95 8.68 12.40
CA LEU A 48 -4.04 7.58 12.12
C LEU A 48 -2.79 7.68 12.98
N LYS A 49 -2.40 6.57 13.60
CA LYS A 49 -1.22 6.49 14.47
C LYS A 49 0.08 6.55 13.67
N GLY A 50 1.05 7.29 14.16
CA GLY A 50 2.36 7.37 13.54
C GLY A 50 2.50 8.52 12.54
N TYR A 51 3.62 8.52 11.82
CA TYR A 51 4.04 9.55 10.87
C TYR A 51 5.11 8.94 9.95
N LYS A 52 5.63 9.70 9.00
CA LYS A 52 6.75 9.31 8.12
C LYS A 52 7.82 8.51 8.87
N LEU A 53 8.25 7.39 8.31
CA LEU A 53 9.16 6.37 8.86
C LEU A 53 8.53 5.40 9.88
N SER A 54 7.26 5.55 10.23
CA SER A 54 6.51 4.59 11.03
C SER A 54 5.85 3.54 10.13
N ILE A 55 5.76 2.31 10.60
CA ILE A 55 4.98 1.23 9.96
C ILE A 55 3.51 1.21 10.41
N ASN A 56 3.12 2.12 11.33
CA ASN A 56 1.73 2.37 11.67
C ASN A 56 0.99 3.05 10.51
N GLU A 57 -0.34 3.00 10.53
CA GLU A 57 -1.19 3.55 9.45
C GLU A 57 -0.86 5.01 9.10
N GLY A 58 -0.57 5.86 10.09
CA GLY A 58 -0.19 7.25 9.85
C GLY A 58 1.14 7.45 9.11
N GLY A 59 1.96 6.40 9.00
CA GLY A 59 3.20 6.43 8.21
C GLY A 59 3.05 5.82 6.82
N ILE A 60 2.20 4.80 6.66
CA ILE A 60 2.10 4.01 5.42
C ILE A 60 0.77 4.17 4.68
N ARG A 61 -0.32 4.52 5.35
CA ARG A 61 -1.62 4.75 4.71
C ARG A 61 -1.69 6.16 4.14
N VAL A 62 -1.64 6.25 2.84
CA VAL A 62 -1.60 7.50 2.09
C VAL A 62 -2.76 7.59 1.11
N PRO A 63 -3.17 8.80 0.69
CA PRO A 63 -4.11 8.95 -0.41
C PRO A 63 -3.61 8.25 -1.67
N GLY A 64 -4.48 7.47 -2.31
CA GLY A 64 -4.23 6.85 -3.60
C GLY A 64 -5.43 7.10 -4.52
N LEU A 65 -5.19 7.63 -5.71
CA LEU A 65 -6.21 7.98 -6.70
C LEU A 65 -5.81 7.41 -8.06
N MET A 66 -6.80 6.90 -8.79
CA MET A 66 -6.65 6.50 -10.19
C MET A 66 -7.73 7.15 -11.03
N VAL A 67 -7.33 7.72 -12.16
CA VAL A 67 -8.23 8.22 -13.19
C VAL A 67 -7.95 7.46 -14.48
N TRP A 68 -8.96 6.75 -14.99
CA TRP A 68 -8.89 6.03 -16.26
C TRP A 68 -10.27 5.93 -16.89
N PRO A 69 -10.71 6.95 -17.65
CA PRO A 69 -12.10 7.05 -18.11
C PRO A 69 -12.57 5.91 -19.00
N GLU A 70 -11.66 5.22 -19.70
CA GLU A 70 -12.02 4.06 -20.50
C GLU A 70 -12.50 2.87 -19.66
N LYS A 71 -11.91 2.65 -18.49
CA LYS A 71 -12.22 1.51 -17.59
C LYS A 71 -13.06 1.91 -16.37
N ILE A 72 -12.87 3.10 -15.84
CA ILE A 72 -13.56 3.59 -14.65
C ILE A 72 -14.60 4.63 -15.10
N LYS A 73 -15.85 4.18 -15.27
CA LYS A 73 -16.93 5.02 -15.78
C LYS A 73 -17.54 5.91 -14.72
N GLU A 74 -17.55 5.44 -13.47
CA GLU A 74 -18.15 6.14 -12.34
C GLU A 74 -17.16 6.23 -11.17
N PRO A 75 -17.15 7.34 -10.43
CA PRO A 75 -16.33 7.47 -9.23
C PRO A 75 -16.69 6.39 -8.21
N LYS A 76 -15.68 5.71 -7.67
CA LYS A 76 -15.86 4.70 -6.62
C LYS A 76 -14.68 4.67 -5.67
N THR A 77 -14.91 4.13 -4.49
CA THR A 77 -13.86 3.82 -3.52
C THR A 77 -13.62 2.32 -3.52
N VAL A 78 -12.35 1.92 -3.67
CA VAL A 78 -11.91 0.53 -3.52
C VAL A 78 -11.44 0.36 -2.08
N GLY A 79 -12.08 -0.55 -1.35
CA GLY A 79 -11.77 -0.82 0.07
C GLY A 79 -10.56 -1.76 0.27
N ALA A 80 -10.16 -2.49 -0.76
CA ALA A 80 -9.00 -3.38 -0.69
C ALA A 80 -7.71 -2.59 -0.48
N PRO A 81 -6.83 -3.00 0.45
CA PRO A 81 -5.51 -2.40 0.61
C PRO A 81 -4.69 -2.52 -0.68
N CYS A 82 -4.12 -1.40 -1.11
CA CYS A 82 -3.26 -1.31 -2.29
C CYS A 82 -1.93 -0.66 -1.92
N PHE A 83 -0.87 -0.91 -2.66
CA PHE A 83 0.41 -0.24 -2.47
C PHE A 83 1.17 -0.08 -3.79
N THR A 84 2.25 0.69 -3.79
CA THR A 84 2.94 1.08 -5.04
C THR A 84 3.52 -0.10 -5.81
N SER A 85 3.85 -1.22 -5.17
CA SER A 85 4.29 -2.44 -5.86
C SER A 85 3.22 -3.06 -6.76
N ASP A 86 1.94 -2.68 -6.59
CA ASP A 86 0.84 -3.12 -7.44
C ASP A 86 0.84 -2.44 -8.81
N TYR A 87 1.54 -1.31 -8.98
CA TYR A 87 1.54 -0.57 -10.26
C TYR A 87 2.11 -1.39 -11.40
N PHE A 88 3.25 -2.04 -11.18
CA PHE A 88 3.90 -2.82 -12.23
C PHE A 88 3.04 -4.00 -12.71
N PRO A 89 2.51 -4.88 -11.84
CA PRO A 89 1.59 -5.92 -12.25
C PRO A 89 0.33 -5.39 -12.95
N THR A 90 -0.21 -4.26 -12.47
CA THR A 90 -1.41 -3.65 -13.09
C THR A 90 -1.13 -3.16 -14.50
N ILE A 91 0.03 -2.55 -14.75
CA ILE A 91 0.42 -2.08 -16.09
C ILE A 91 0.56 -3.26 -17.04
N LEU A 92 1.26 -4.32 -16.64
CA LEU A 92 1.44 -5.50 -17.48
C LEU A 92 0.12 -6.21 -17.78
N ASP A 93 -0.73 -6.39 -16.78
CA ASP A 93 -2.07 -6.97 -16.95
C ASP A 93 -2.93 -6.15 -17.91
N THR A 94 -2.87 -4.82 -17.80
CA THR A 94 -3.56 -3.90 -18.72
C THR A 94 -3.11 -4.06 -20.18
N LEU A 95 -1.83 -4.39 -20.37
CA LEU A 95 -1.22 -4.59 -21.68
C LEU A 95 -1.37 -6.03 -22.20
N GLY A 96 -1.92 -6.94 -21.39
CA GLY A 96 -1.98 -8.37 -21.71
C GLY A 96 -0.61 -9.04 -21.75
N VAL A 97 0.33 -8.53 -20.95
CA VAL A 97 1.71 -9.03 -20.86
C VAL A 97 1.91 -9.78 -19.56
N ASP A 98 2.43 -10.99 -19.62
CA ASP A 98 2.74 -11.78 -18.45
C ASP A 98 3.86 -11.15 -17.60
N LEU A 99 3.79 -11.37 -16.29
CA LEU A 99 4.87 -10.99 -15.38
C LEU A 99 6.15 -11.77 -15.73
N PRO A 100 7.31 -11.11 -15.84
CA PRO A 100 8.58 -11.79 -16.09
C PRO A 100 8.85 -12.91 -15.09
N ALA A 101 9.21 -14.10 -15.59
CA ALA A 101 9.55 -15.23 -14.76
C ALA A 101 10.86 -15.05 -13.98
N GLY A 102 11.06 -15.88 -12.95
CA GLY A 102 12.32 -15.96 -12.21
C GLY A 102 12.51 -14.92 -11.11
N ARG A 103 11.44 -14.22 -10.70
CA ARG A 103 11.43 -13.34 -9.53
C ARG A 103 10.09 -13.35 -8.80
N THR A 104 10.11 -12.99 -7.55
CA THR A 104 8.90 -12.78 -6.73
C THR A 104 8.38 -11.35 -6.91
N TYR A 105 7.07 -11.19 -6.97
CA TYR A 105 6.38 -9.90 -7.01
C TYR A 105 5.48 -9.78 -5.79
N ASP A 106 5.69 -8.80 -4.91
CA ASP A 106 4.79 -8.55 -3.78
C ASP A 106 3.44 -7.97 -4.23
N GLY A 107 3.47 -7.19 -5.33
CA GLY A 107 2.29 -6.57 -5.90
C GLY A 107 1.35 -7.56 -6.61
N VAL A 108 0.12 -7.11 -6.80
CA VAL A 108 -0.92 -7.76 -7.62
C VAL A 108 -1.49 -6.75 -8.61
N SER A 109 -2.13 -7.23 -9.70
CA SER A 109 -2.89 -6.33 -10.56
C SER A 109 -4.07 -5.72 -9.79
N LEU A 110 -4.22 -4.39 -9.91
CA LEU A 110 -5.39 -3.67 -9.40
C LEU A 110 -6.55 -3.64 -10.40
N LEU A 111 -6.35 -4.14 -11.62
CA LEU A 111 -7.37 -4.13 -12.66
C LEU A 111 -8.69 -4.79 -12.20
N PRO A 112 -8.68 -6.00 -11.58
CA PRO A 112 -9.91 -6.63 -11.09
C PRO A 112 -10.64 -5.81 -10.01
N PHE A 113 -9.91 -5.01 -9.20
CA PHE A 113 -10.52 -4.15 -8.18
C PHE A 113 -11.15 -2.90 -8.79
N VAL A 114 -10.48 -2.29 -9.79
CA VAL A 114 -11.02 -1.10 -10.44
C VAL A 114 -12.15 -1.43 -11.41
N THR A 115 -12.21 -2.64 -11.96
CA THR A 115 -13.35 -3.12 -12.76
C THR A 115 -14.52 -3.60 -11.88
N GLY A 116 -14.24 -3.97 -10.62
CA GLY A 116 -15.25 -4.46 -9.67
C GLY A 116 -15.39 -5.98 -9.67
N GLU A 117 -14.51 -6.70 -10.32
CA GLU A 117 -14.47 -8.17 -10.32
C GLU A 117 -14.01 -8.73 -8.97
N LYS A 118 -13.14 -7.99 -8.26
CA LYS A 118 -12.67 -8.33 -6.91
C LYS A 118 -12.93 -7.18 -5.94
N THR A 119 -13.24 -7.52 -4.70
CA THR A 119 -13.45 -6.57 -3.58
C THR A 119 -12.43 -6.74 -2.47
N GLU A 120 -11.77 -7.90 -2.40
CA GLU A 120 -10.83 -8.24 -1.36
C GLU A 120 -9.48 -8.64 -1.95
N ARG A 121 -8.41 -8.21 -1.27
CA ARG A 121 -7.04 -8.62 -1.60
C ARG A 121 -6.70 -9.92 -0.89
N GLU A 122 -6.38 -10.95 -1.67
CA GLU A 122 -5.98 -12.26 -1.14
C GLU A 122 -4.49 -12.28 -0.74
N LYS A 123 -3.64 -11.62 -1.53
CA LYS A 123 -2.19 -11.59 -1.27
C LYS A 123 -1.87 -10.59 -0.16
N PRO A 124 -1.21 -11.02 0.91
CA PRO A 124 -0.84 -10.15 2.02
C PRO A 124 0.13 -9.04 1.62
N LEU A 125 0.24 -8.03 2.47
CA LEU A 125 1.17 -6.92 2.34
C LEU A 125 2.20 -6.94 3.47
N GLY A 126 3.49 -6.94 3.11
CA GLY A 126 4.59 -6.86 4.04
C GLY A 126 5.26 -5.49 4.01
N PHE A 127 5.65 -4.98 5.19
CA PHE A 127 6.41 -3.74 5.35
C PHE A 127 7.57 -3.96 6.31
N LEU A 128 8.74 -3.45 5.94
CA LEU A 128 9.91 -3.36 6.82
C LEU A 128 10.27 -1.89 7.01
N ASN A 129 10.60 -1.50 8.23
CA ASN A 129 11.20 -0.21 8.45
C ASN A 129 12.67 -0.21 7.94
N LYS A 130 13.25 0.99 7.85
CA LYS A 130 14.58 1.19 7.23
C LYS A 130 15.69 0.34 7.84
N ASP A 131 15.65 0.06 9.14
CA ASP A 131 16.68 -0.73 9.85
C ASP A 131 16.30 -2.22 9.99
N GLY A 132 15.17 -2.65 9.42
CA GLY A 132 14.68 -4.02 9.46
C GLY A 132 14.21 -4.49 10.84
N LYS A 133 14.19 -3.60 11.85
CA LYS A 133 13.86 -3.96 13.24
C LYS A 133 12.38 -4.00 13.54
N GLU A 134 11.58 -3.33 12.73
CA GLU A 134 10.13 -3.34 12.83
C GLU A 134 9.55 -3.79 11.50
N ALA A 135 8.53 -4.64 11.57
CA ALA A 135 7.83 -5.16 10.42
C ALA A 135 6.33 -5.12 10.65
N ALA A 136 5.57 -4.92 9.57
CA ALA A 136 4.13 -5.12 9.58
C ALA A 136 3.74 -6.15 8.51
N TRP A 137 2.68 -6.91 8.81
CA TRP A 137 2.09 -7.88 7.91
C TRP A 137 0.58 -7.72 7.93
N MET A 138 0.00 -7.54 6.76
CA MET A 138 -1.42 -7.28 6.61
C MET A 138 -2.07 -8.40 5.80
N GLU A 139 -3.08 -9.04 6.39
CA GLU A 139 -3.96 -9.99 5.72
C GLU A 139 -5.41 -9.54 5.88
N HIS A 140 -6.11 -9.33 4.78
CA HIS A 140 -7.49 -8.84 4.78
C HIS A 140 -7.62 -7.57 5.64
N ARG A 141 -8.30 -7.68 6.78
CA ARG A 141 -8.53 -6.58 7.71
C ARG A 141 -7.53 -6.50 8.86
N TYR A 142 -6.73 -7.54 9.06
CA TYR A 142 -5.83 -7.62 10.21
C TYR A 142 -4.42 -7.19 9.84
N LYS A 143 -3.80 -6.45 10.75
CA LYS A 143 -2.43 -6.00 10.66
C LYS A 143 -1.66 -6.38 11.91
N LEU A 144 -0.65 -7.20 11.73
CA LEU A 144 0.37 -7.51 12.73
C LEU A 144 1.49 -6.48 12.65
N ILE A 145 1.95 -6.00 13.79
CA ILE A 145 3.18 -5.22 13.92
C ILE A 145 4.12 -5.93 14.89
N GLU A 146 5.33 -6.27 14.41
CA GLU A 146 6.42 -6.82 15.21
C GLU A 146 7.62 -5.88 15.23
N GLY A 147 8.36 -5.85 16.37
CA GLY A 147 9.56 -5.03 16.48
C GLY A 147 10.05 -4.89 17.89
N LYS A 148 10.39 -3.67 18.31
CA LYS A 148 10.98 -3.35 19.62
C LYS A 148 10.05 -3.60 20.83
N LYS A 149 8.77 -3.69 20.59
CA LYS A 149 7.73 -3.92 21.61
C LYS A 149 7.15 -5.32 21.45
N THR A 150 6.33 -5.73 22.42
CA THR A 150 5.45 -6.89 22.28
C THR A 150 4.66 -6.79 20.97
N PRO A 151 4.56 -7.87 20.18
CA PRO A 151 3.78 -7.88 18.95
C PRO A 151 2.35 -7.39 19.17
N GLN A 152 1.83 -6.65 18.21
CA GLN A 152 0.51 -6.04 18.26
C GLN A 152 -0.32 -6.45 17.05
N LEU A 153 -1.60 -6.70 17.26
CA LEU A 153 -2.58 -7.03 16.22
C LEU A 153 -3.67 -5.97 16.19
N PHE A 154 -3.98 -5.47 15.00
CA PHE A 154 -5.00 -4.46 14.80
C PHE A 154 -5.99 -4.87 13.71
N ASP A 155 -7.23 -4.43 13.84
CA ASP A 155 -8.25 -4.47 12.80
C ASP A 155 -8.28 -3.12 12.10
N ILE A 156 -7.55 -2.95 11.02
CA ILE A 156 -7.39 -1.65 10.32
C ILE A 156 -8.63 -1.17 9.57
N ILE A 157 -9.66 -2.00 9.49
CA ILE A 157 -10.95 -1.60 8.91
C ILE A 157 -11.86 -0.98 9.98
N ALA A 158 -11.97 -1.63 11.15
CA ALA A 158 -12.78 -1.13 12.26
C ALA A 158 -12.03 -0.07 13.10
N ASP A 159 -10.72 -0.18 13.20
CA ASP A 159 -9.83 0.69 13.96
C ASP A 159 -8.61 1.11 13.14
N PRO A 160 -8.77 1.98 12.13
CA PRO A 160 -7.65 2.47 11.33
C PRO A 160 -6.64 3.30 12.13
N GLY A 161 -7.02 3.77 13.33
CA GLY A 161 -6.14 4.48 14.26
C GLY A 161 -5.21 3.58 15.06
N GLU A 162 -5.35 2.25 14.95
CA GLU A 162 -4.54 1.26 15.69
C GLU A 162 -4.55 1.52 17.22
N SER A 163 -5.75 1.84 17.75
CA SER A 163 -5.93 2.21 19.14
C SER A 163 -6.07 1.00 20.08
N LYS A 164 -6.66 -0.11 19.58
CA LYS A 164 -6.92 -1.32 20.35
C LYS A 164 -6.08 -2.49 19.86
N ASN A 165 -5.15 -2.96 20.71
CA ASN A 165 -4.39 -4.19 20.43
C ASN A 165 -5.26 -5.42 20.68
N LEU A 166 -5.49 -6.22 19.65
CA LEU A 166 -6.33 -7.43 19.66
C LEU A 166 -5.54 -8.73 19.84
N ALA A 167 -4.25 -8.68 20.10
CA ALA A 167 -3.37 -9.86 20.14
C ALA A 167 -3.84 -10.92 21.14
N GLU A 168 -4.29 -10.52 22.33
CA GLU A 168 -4.78 -11.42 23.36
C GLU A 168 -6.18 -11.96 23.05
N GLU A 169 -7.03 -11.17 22.39
CA GLU A 169 -8.39 -11.55 22.02
C GLU A 169 -8.45 -12.49 20.81
N ASN A 170 -7.40 -12.48 19.94
CA ASN A 170 -7.37 -13.23 18.69
C ASN A 170 -6.06 -14.02 18.51
N PRO A 171 -5.73 -14.97 19.38
CA PRO A 171 -4.45 -15.67 19.35
C PRO A 171 -4.23 -16.50 18.09
N GLU A 172 -5.27 -17.06 17.49
CA GLU A 172 -5.17 -17.85 16.25
C GLU A 172 -4.81 -16.95 15.05
N VAL A 173 -5.44 -15.77 14.94
CA VAL A 173 -5.11 -14.77 13.93
C VAL A 173 -3.69 -14.30 14.11
N MET A 174 -3.30 -13.99 15.33
CA MET A 174 -1.96 -13.56 15.70
C MET A 174 -0.91 -14.58 15.24
N GLN A 175 -1.09 -15.85 15.58
CA GLN A 175 -0.18 -16.92 15.19
C GLN A 175 -0.07 -17.07 13.66
N ARG A 176 -1.20 -17.03 12.95
CA ARG A 176 -1.22 -17.13 11.48
C ARG A 176 -0.44 -15.99 10.85
N LEU A 177 -0.68 -14.74 11.26
CA LEU A 177 0.01 -13.59 10.73
C LEU A 177 1.52 -13.61 11.06
N GLN A 178 1.91 -14.08 12.23
CA GLN A 178 3.31 -14.25 12.61
C GLN A 178 4.03 -15.26 11.70
N LEU A 179 3.38 -16.36 11.37
CA LEU A 179 3.93 -17.35 10.44
C LEU A 179 4.11 -16.75 9.05
N GLY A 180 3.11 -16.01 8.54
CA GLY A 180 3.17 -15.31 7.26
C GLY A 180 4.30 -14.29 7.22
N LEU A 181 4.38 -13.42 8.23
CA LEU A 181 5.45 -12.43 8.35
C LEU A 181 6.84 -13.06 8.37
N LYS A 182 7.00 -14.15 9.13
CA LYS A 182 8.28 -14.87 9.22
C LYS A 182 8.70 -15.44 7.87
N ALA A 183 7.78 -16.06 7.14
CA ALA A 183 8.04 -16.62 5.82
C ALA A 183 8.44 -15.53 4.83
N TRP A 184 7.66 -14.45 4.74
CA TRP A 184 7.95 -13.32 3.87
C TRP A 184 9.30 -12.65 4.19
N LYS A 185 9.61 -12.42 5.47
CA LYS A 185 10.93 -11.88 5.86
C LYS A 185 12.08 -12.77 5.43
N ALA A 186 11.91 -14.09 5.49
CA ALA A 186 12.94 -15.01 5.05
C ALA A 186 13.19 -14.93 3.53
N GLU A 187 12.12 -14.80 2.73
CA GLU A 187 12.20 -14.59 1.28
C GLU A 187 12.92 -13.28 0.93
N VAL A 188 12.50 -12.17 1.51
CA VAL A 188 13.12 -10.85 1.29
C VAL A 188 14.60 -10.86 1.63
N MET A 189 14.97 -11.48 2.75
CA MET A 189 16.38 -11.57 3.16
C MET A 189 17.20 -12.50 2.27
N ALA A 190 16.61 -13.55 1.71
CA ALA A 190 17.28 -14.44 0.75
C ALA A 190 17.54 -13.71 -0.58
N GLU A 191 16.57 -12.95 -1.09
CA GLU A 191 16.72 -12.17 -2.31
C GLU A 191 17.78 -11.06 -2.15
N LEU A 192 17.80 -10.36 -1.00
CA LEU A 192 18.81 -9.35 -0.70
C LEU A 192 20.21 -9.93 -0.77
N LYS A 193 20.46 -11.06 -0.10
CA LYS A 193 21.76 -11.76 -0.14
C LYS A 193 22.15 -12.19 -1.54
N ALA A 194 21.21 -12.69 -2.32
CA ALA A 194 21.46 -13.11 -3.71
C ALA A 194 21.80 -11.92 -4.62
N THR A 195 21.34 -10.71 -4.29
CA THR A 195 21.64 -9.48 -5.03
C THR A 195 23.00 -8.91 -4.66
N GLU A 196 23.39 -8.98 -3.38
CA GLU A 196 24.71 -8.52 -2.89
C GLU A 196 25.88 -9.43 -3.35
N ALA A 197 25.59 -10.68 -3.72
CA ALA A 197 26.58 -11.65 -4.20
C ALA A 197 26.89 -11.55 -5.71
N LYS A 198 26.26 -10.66 -6.43
CA LYS A 198 26.47 -10.36 -7.87
C LYS A 198 27.28 -9.10 -8.06
#